data_7cd949253343430243f8aa9d79d43885
#
_entry.id   7cd949253343430243f8aa9d79d43885
#
_cell.length_a   1.000
_cell.length_b   1.000
_cell.length_c   1.000
_cell.angle_alpha   90.00
_cell.angle_beta   90.00
_cell.angle_gamma   90.00
#
_symmetry.space_group_name_H-M   'P 1'
#
loop_
_entity.id
_entity.type
_entity.pdbx_description
1 polymer ?
#
loop_
_entity_poly.entity_id
_entity_poly.type
_entity_poly.pdbx_seq_one_letter_code
_entity_poly.pdbx_strand_id
1 'polypeptide(L)'
;SIYFVIWTQLGSFLVLAASAYIVYTVGSSEFDMIRRFTFSEVEAYTLFTLLFLGFGFKVPIWPFHYWLTKTHVEAPSGFSIYLSGFLVKSALYGFYKLNSVLAFEINTSIFILIALLGVFDSSLKMWGQTDIKKLVAYGTIQEMNLIYLVFCWGDSSIITAGIIFTATHAFLSCLMFYLVDCVYRRYHT
;
A
#
# COMPACT_ATOMS: atom_id res chain seq x y z
N SER A 1 2.35 -5.70 -17.45
CA SER A 1 3.42 -6.48 -16.79
C SER A 1 2.84 -7.68 -16.05
N ILE A 2 3.35 -8.87 -16.30
CA ILE A 2 2.94 -10.11 -15.61
C ILE A 2 3.18 -9.99 -14.10
N TYR A 3 4.26 -9.31 -13.70
CA TYR A 3 4.57 -9.07 -12.29
C TYR A 3 3.44 -8.36 -11.54
N PHE A 4 2.81 -7.36 -12.16
CA PHE A 4 1.65 -6.67 -11.58
C PHE A 4 0.53 -7.65 -11.24
N VAL A 5 0.17 -8.54 -12.18
CA VAL A 5 -0.91 -9.51 -11.98
C VAL A 5 -0.56 -10.49 -10.87
N ILE A 6 0.65 -11.06 -10.88
CA ILE A 6 1.07 -12.06 -9.89
C ILE A 6 1.04 -11.46 -8.47
N TRP A 7 1.70 -10.31 -8.25
CA TRP A 7 1.78 -9.70 -6.93
C TRP A 7 0.43 -9.22 -6.41
N THR A 8 -0.40 -8.62 -7.26
CA THR A 8 -1.73 -8.16 -6.85
C THR A 8 -2.68 -9.33 -6.56
N GLN A 9 -2.58 -10.44 -7.29
CA GLN A 9 -3.38 -11.63 -7.02
C GLN A 9 -2.94 -12.33 -5.73
N LEU A 10 -1.64 -12.49 -5.49
CA LEU A 10 -1.14 -13.01 -4.21
C LEU A 10 -1.67 -12.18 -3.03
N GLY A 11 -1.60 -10.85 -3.13
CA GLY A 11 -2.18 -9.96 -2.13
C GLY A 11 -3.69 -10.18 -1.94
N SER A 12 -4.43 -10.38 -3.04
CA SER A 12 -5.88 -10.65 -2.97
C SER A 12 -6.19 -11.96 -2.25
N PHE A 13 -5.43 -13.02 -2.50
CA PHE A 13 -5.61 -14.30 -1.80
C PHE A 13 -5.39 -14.20 -0.30
N LEU A 14 -4.37 -13.45 0.14
CA LEU A 14 -4.11 -13.25 1.56
C LEU A 14 -5.23 -12.46 2.25
N VAL A 15 -5.72 -11.38 1.61
CA VAL A 15 -6.84 -10.60 2.13
C VAL A 15 -8.11 -11.43 2.17
N LEU A 16 -8.40 -12.23 1.14
CA LEU A 16 -9.55 -13.12 1.11
C LEU A 16 -9.47 -14.20 2.21
N ALA A 17 -8.30 -14.80 2.41
CA ALA A 17 -8.09 -15.79 3.47
C ALA A 17 -8.34 -15.19 4.86
N ALA A 18 -7.79 -13.99 5.13
CA ALA A 18 -8.03 -13.27 6.38
C ALA A 18 -9.51 -12.93 6.57
N SER A 19 -10.16 -12.40 5.53
CA SER A 19 -11.58 -12.03 5.58
C SER A 19 -12.49 -13.26 5.77
N ALA A 20 -12.21 -14.37 5.10
CA ALA A 20 -12.94 -15.63 5.26
C ALA A 20 -12.80 -16.18 6.68
N TYR A 21 -11.60 -16.14 7.25
CA TYR A 21 -11.36 -16.56 8.63
C TYR A 21 -12.14 -15.67 9.62
N ILE A 22 -12.12 -14.35 9.45
CA ILE A 22 -12.88 -13.42 10.30
C ILE A 22 -14.37 -13.74 10.27
N VAL A 23 -14.95 -13.88 9.07
CA VAL A 23 -16.38 -14.19 8.92
C VAL A 23 -16.72 -15.57 9.51
N TYR A 24 -15.84 -16.55 9.35
CA TYR A 24 -16.03 -17.89 9.92
C TYR A 24 -16.03 -17.88 11.46
N THR A 25 -15.08 -17.15 12.08
CA THR A 25 -14.96 -17.11 13.55
C THR A 25 -16.04 -16.25 14.21
N VAL A 26 -16.38 -15.12 13.60
CA VAL A 26 -17.40 -14.18 14.13
C VAL A 26 -18.83 -14.67 13.82
N GLY A 27 -19.02 -15.46 12.76
CA GLY A 27 -20.32 -15.91 12.27
C GLY A 27 -21.13 -14.84 11.55
N SER A 28 -20.52 -13.65 11.28
CA SER A 28 -21.17 -12.52 10.60
C SER A 28 -20.17 -11.72 9.78
N SER A 29 -20.63 -11.09 8.70
CA SER A 29 -19.87 -10.14 7.89
C SER A 29 -20.12 -8.68 8.28
N GLU A 30 -20.96 -8.42 9.26
CA GLU A 30 -21.29 -7.07 9.73
C GLU A 30 -20.12 -6.48 10.55
N PHE A 31 -19.68 -5.28 10.21
CA PHE A 31 -18.56 -4.61 10.89
C PHE A 31 -18.82 -4.36 12.38
N ASP A 32 -20.08 -4.13 12.79
CA ASP A 32 -20.42 -3.92 14.19
C ASP A 32 -20.27 -5.20 15.02
N MET A 33 -20.59 -6.36 14.43
CA MET A 33 -20.39 -7.66 15.07
C MET A 33 -18.90 -8.00 15.15
N ILE A 34 -18.15 -7.76 14.08
CA ILE A 34 -16.70 -8.00 14.03
C ILE A 34 -15.99 -7.14 15.07
N ARG A 35 -16.36 -5.86 15.23
CA ARG A 35 -15.76 -4.93 16.20
C ARG A 35 -15.96 -5.37 17.66
N ARG A 36 -17.06 -6.05 17.96
CA ARG A 36 -17.37 -6.53 19.32
C ARG A 36 -16.72 -7.87 19.64
N PHE A 37 -16.20 -8.55 18.64
CA PHE A 37 -15.56 -9.85 18.81
C PHE A 37 -14.11 -9.66 19.30
N THR A 38 -13.72 -10.43 20.31
CA THR A 38 -12.37 -10.44 20.85
C THR A 38 -11.59 -11.64 20.31
N PHE A 39 -10.57 -11.34 19.50
CA PHE A 39 -9.65 -12.37 19.02
C PHE A 39 -8.58 -12.68 20.07
N SER A 40 -8.10 -13.92 20.12
CA SER A 40 -6.92 -14.25 20.90
C SER A 40 -5.69 -13.51 20.37
N GLU A 41 -4.65 -13.34 21.17
CA GLU A 41 -3.42 -12.63 20.77
C GLU A 41 -2.79 -13.25 19.53
N VAL A 42 -2.74 -14.59 19.46
CA VAL A 42 -2.18 -15.33 18.31
C VAL A 42 -3.00 -15.10 17.05
N GLU A 43 -4.33 -15.12 17.14
CA GLU A 43 -5.23 -14.85 16.02
C GLU A 43 -5.07 -13.40 15.55
N ALA A 44 -5.01 -12.44 16.46
CA ALA A 44 -4.83 -11.03 16.16
C ALA A 44 -3.52 -10.78 15.40
N TYR A 45 -2.39 -11.34 15.86
CA TYR A 45 -1.12 -11.27 15.15
C TYR A 45 -1.18 -11.93 13.77
N THR A 46 -1.79 -13.10 13.67
CA THR A 46 -1.90 -13.83 12.39
C THR A 46 -2.74 -13.05 11.39
N LEU A 47 -3.90 -12.57 11.81
CA LEU A 47 -4.79 -11.77 10.96
C LEU A 47 -4.14 -10.45 10.53
N PHE A 48 -3.52 -9.73 11.47
CA PHE A 48 -2.81 -8.50 11.15
C PHE A 48 -1.68 -8.75 10.14
N THR A 49 -0.91 -9.83 10.32
CA THR A 49 0.17 -10.20 9.38
C THR A 49 -0.37 -10.53 7.99
N LEU A 50 -1.47 -11.29 7.89
CA LEU A 50 -2.11 -11.60 6.61
C LEU A 50 -2.64 -10.34 5.91
N LEU A 51 -3.26 -9.43 6.65
CA LEU A 51 -3.75 -8.16 6.11
C LEU A 51 -2.58 -7.23 5.73
N PHE A 52 -1.56 -7.13 6.58
CA PHE A 52 -0.36 -6.35 6.32
C PHE A 52 0.34 -6.81 5.03
N LEU A 53 0.59 -8.09 4.86
CA LEU A 53 1.19 -8.64 3.65
C LEU A 53 0.25 -8.55 2.45
N GLY A 54 -1.03 -8.88 2.62
CA GLY A 54 -2.01 -8.92 1.55
C GLY A 54 -2.26 -7.56 0.90
N PHE A 55 -2.43 -6.52 1.71
CA PHE A 55 -2.50 -5.15 1.22
C PHE A 55 -1.12 -4.61 0.84
N GLY A 56 -0.08 -5.00 1.57
CA GLY A 56 1.29 -4.60 1.33
C GLY A 56 1.83 -5.02 -0.03
N PHE A 57 1.41 -6.16 -0.57
CA PHE A 57 1.73 -6.55 -1.94
C PHE A 57 1.11 -5.60 -2.98
N LYS A 58 -0.04 -5.00 -2.69
CA LYS A 58 -0.70 -4.02 -3.55
C LYS A 58 -0.19 -2.60 -3.34
N VAL A 59 0.18 -2.25 -2.10
CA VAL A 59 0.70 -0.93 -1.67
C VAL A 59 2.20 -0.79 -1.90
N PRO A 60 2.85 -1.61 -2.65
CA PRO A 60 4.26 -1.96 -2.82
C PRO A 60 5.15 -1.68 -1.60
N ILE A 61 4.88 -2.38 -0.47
CA ILE A 61 5.78 -2.30 0.68
C ILE A 61 7.10 -3.04 0.43
N TRP A 62 8.13 -2.66 1.14
CA TRP A 62 9.39 -3.40 1.15
C TRP A 62 9.23 -4.80 1.77
N PRO A 63 9.84 -5.84 1.18
CA PRO A 63 10.69 -5.90 -0.02
C PRO A 63 9.94 -6.11 -1.34
N PHE A 64 8.61 -6.07 -1.35
CA PHE A 64 7.74 -6.49 -2.46
C PHE A 64 7.41 -5.38 -3.48
N HIS A 65 8.14 -4.27 -3.47
CA HIS A 65 7.85 -3.08 -4.29
C HIS A 65 8.35 -3.15 -5.75
N TYR A 66 9.16 -4.15 -6.09
CA TYR A 66 9.83 -4.23 -7.40
C TYR A 66 8.89 -4.26 -8.60
N TRP A 67 7.71 -4.86 -8.47
CA TRP A 67 6.72 -4.93 -9.52
C TRP A 67 6.21 -3.55 -9.97
N LEU A 68 6.11 -2.58 -9.04
CA LEU A 68 5.57 -1.26 -9.33
C LEU A 68 6.46 -0.49 -10.29
N THR A 69 7.77 -0.46 -10.04
CA THR A 69 8.72 0.23 -10.91
C THR A 69 8.75 -0.34 -12.32
N LYS A 70 8.74 -1.68 -12.45
CA LYS A 70 8.64 -2.34 -13.76
C LYS A 70 7.32 -2.01 -14.47
N THR A 71 6.21 -2.07 -13.74
CA THR A 71 4.90 -1.79 -14.32
C THR A 71 4.81 -0.36 -14.85
N HIS A 72 5.32 0.62 -14.10
CA HIS A 72 5.31 2.02 -14.54
C HIS A 72 6.16 2.27 -15.81
N VAL A 73 7.29 1.59 -15.96
CA VAL A 73 8.14 1.73 -17.15
C VAL A 73 7.51 1.09 -18.37
N GLU A 74 6.93 -0.10 -18.24
CA GLU A 74 6.31 -0.83 -19.35
C GLU A 74 4.93 -0.28 -19.74
N ALA A 75 4.22 0.35 -18.80
CA ALA A 75 2.86 0.80 -19.02
C ALA A 75 2.77 2.16 -19.75
N PRO A 76 1.70 2.37 -20.54
CA PRO A 76 1.37 3.71 -21.04
C PRO A 76 1.15 4.68 -19.87
N SER A 77 1.45 5.96 -20.09
CA SER A 77 1.41 6.97 -19.02
C SER A 77 0.03 7.13 -18.38
N GLY A 78 -1.06 7.00 -19.13
CA GLY A 78 -2.42 7.02 -18.61
C GLY A 78 -2.67 5.91 -17.57
N PHE A 79 -2.12 4.70 -17.80
CA PHE A 79 -2.20 3.62 -16.83
C PHE A 79 -1.36 3.91 -15.57
N SER A 80 -0.18 4.52 -15.74
CA SER A 80 0.67 4.94 -14.62
C SER A 80 -0.04 5.98 -13.71
N ILE A 81 -0.75 6.93 -14.31
CA ILE A 81 -1.58 7.92 -13.59
C ILE A 81 -2.66 7.20 -12.77
N TYR A 82 -3.41 6.30 -13.38
CA TYR A 82 -4.47 5.55 -12.71
C TYR A 82 -3.92 4.63 -11.60
N LEU A 83 -2.84 3.92 -11.88
CA LEU A 83 -2.21 3.00 -10.93
C LEU A 83 -1.74 3.74 -9.68
N SER A 84 -0.96 4.81 -9.86
CA SER A 84 -0.41 5.59 -8.76
C SER A 84 -1.47 6.46 -8.07
N GLY A 85 -2.38 7.08 -8.82
CA GLY A 85 -3.39 8.00 -8.28
C GLY A 85 -4.53 7.30 -7.53
N PHE A 86 -4.98 6.14 -7.99
CA PHE A 86 -6.17 5.48 -7.47
C PHE A 86 -5.95 4.07 -6.95
N LEU A 87 -5.37 3.17 -7.74
CA LEU A 87 -5.36 1.73 -7.45
C LEU A 87 -4.60 1.39 -6.16
N VAL A 88 -3.43 1.98 -5.96
CA VAL A 88 -2.63 1.78 -4.73
C VAL A 88 -3.35 2.35 -3.50
N LYS A 89 -4.05 3.49 -3.64
CA LYS A 89 -4.79 4.12 -2.55
C LYS A 89 -6.03 3.35 -2.13
N SER A 90 -6.69 2.67 -3.05
CA SER A 90 -7.82 1.79 -2.70
C SER A 90 -7.37 0.63 -1.78
N ALA A 91 -6.16 0.10 -2.00
CA ALA A 91 -5.57 -0.89 -1.11
C ALA A 91 -5.21 -0.31 0.26
N LEU A 92 -4.65 0.91 0.32
CA LEU A 92 -4.42 1.62 1.59
C LEU A 92 -5.70 1.84 2.37
N TYR A 93 -6.77 2.27 1.70
CA TYR A 93 -8.07 2.45 2.33
C TYR A 93 -8.62 1.12 2.88
N GLY A 94 -8.50 0.04 2.12
CA GLY A 94 -8.91 -1.30 2.57
C GLY A 94 -8.17 -1.73 3.83
N PHE A 95 -6.85 -1.55 3.88
CA PHE A 95 -6.04 -1.84 5.06
C PHE A 95 -6.46 -1.00 6.27
N TYR A 96 -6.56 0.32 6.10
CA TYR A 96 -7.02 1.23 7.14
C TYR A 96 -8.40 0.84 7.68
N LYS A 97 -9.35 0.58 6.79
CA LYS A 97 -10.73 0.23 7.17
C LYS A 97 -10.80 -1.05 7.99
N LEU A 98 -10.15 -2.11 7.55
CA LEU A 98 -10.15 -3.38 8.27
C LEU A 98 -9.39 -3.25 9.61
N ASN A 99 -8.23 -2.60 9.62
CA ASN A 99 -7.47 -2.37 10.84
C ASN A 99 -8.28 -1.56 11.89
N SER A 100 -9.02 -0.54 11.46
CA SER A 100 -9.88 0.26 12.34
C SER A 100 -11.10 -0.49 12.88
N VAL A 101 -11.60 -1.48 12.14
CA VAL A 101 -12.72 -2.33 12.58
C VAL A 101 -12.24 -3.39 13.56
N LEU A 102 -11.12 -4.03 13.26
CA LEU A 102 -10.55 -5.11 14.08
C LEU A 102 -9.87 -4.60 15.35
N ALA A 103 -9.38 -3.34 15.34
CA ALA A 103 -8.78 -2.65 16.48
C ALA A 103 -7.85 -3.52 17.33
N PHE A 104 -6.93 -4.25 16.68
CA PHE A 104 -6.04 -5.19 17.35
C PHE A 104 -5.10 -4.49 18.34
N GLU A 105 -5.09 -4.93 19.57
CA GLU A 105 -4.12 -4.53 20.58
C GLU A 105 -2.85 -5.38 20.52
N ILE A 106 -2.05 -5.19 19.47
CA ILE A 106 -0.81 -5.94 19.24
C ILE A 106 0.39 -5.00 19.12
N ASN A 107 1.57 -5.55 19.36
CA ASN A 107 2.81 -4.80 19.11
C ASN A 107 3.12 -4.75 17.62
N THR A 108 2.93 -3.59 17.00
CA THR A 108 3.14 -3.36 15.56
C THR A 108 4.57 -2.94 15.20
N SER A 109 5.51 -2.90 16.14
CA SER A 109 6.87 -2.36 15.94
C SER A 109 7.62 -3.01 14.78
N ILE A 110 7.47 -4.33 14.58
CA ILE A 110 8.13 -5.03 13.47
C ILE A 110 7.58 -4.59 12.10
N PHE A 111 6.28 -4.34 12.00
CA PHE A 111 5.63 -3.89 10.77
C PHE A 111 6.01 -2.45 10.45
N ILE A 112 6.12 -1.60 11.48
CA ILE A 112 6.63 -0.23 11.37
C ILE A 112 8.08 -0.25 10.87
N LEU A 113 8.93 -1.13 11.42
CA LEU A 113 10.32 -1.29 10.97
C LEU A 113 10.41 -1.70 9.51
N ILE A 114 9.59 -2.65 9.05
CA ILE A 114 9.54 -3.09 7.65
C ILE A 114 9.18 -1.92 6.73
N ALA A 115 8.16 -1.14 7.07
CA ALA A 115 7.76 0.03 6.29
C ALA A 115 8.86 1.11 6.29
N LEU A 116 9.54 1.32 7.41
CA LEU A 116 10.64 2.27 7.54
C LEU A 116 11.85 1.87 6.67
N LEU A 117 12.19 0.58 6.63
CA LEU A 117 13.19 0.06 5.69
C LEU A 117 12.80 0.32 4.23
N GLY A 118 11.51 0.24 3.92
CA GLY A 118 10.99 0.59 2.58
C GLY A 118 11.19 2.06 2.22
N VAL A 119 11.02 2.97 3.17
CA VAL A 119 11.29 4.41 2.97
C VAL A 119 12.78 4.63 2.66
N PHE A 120 13.69 4.04 3.43
CA PHE A 120 15.12 4.17 3.21
C PHE A 120 15.58 3.56 1.90
N ASP A 121 15.19 2.32 1.61
CA ASP A 121 15.58 1.59 0.39
C ASP A 121 15.12 2.32 -0.88
N SER A 122 13.86 2.79 -0.90
CA SER A 122 13.32 3.53 -2.05
C SER A 122 13.98 4.90 -2.23
N SER A 123 14.32 5.60 -1.13
CA SER A 123 15.04 6.89 -1.19
C SER A 123 16.44 6.73 -1.78
N LEU A 124 17.17 5.69 -1.37
CA LEU A 124 18.49 5.40 -1.91
C LEU A 124 18.45 5.00 -3.39
N LYS A 125 17.46 4.18 -3.77
CA LYS A 125 17.28 3.76 -5.17
C LYS A 125 16.83 4.93 -6.06
N MET A 126 16.05 5.84 -5.54
CA MET A 126 15.61 7.03 -6.27
C MET A 126 16.79 7.92 -6.67
N TRP A 127 17.79 8.06 -5.82
CA TRP A 127 18.95 8.90 -6.06
C TRP A 127 19.83 8.43 -7.23
N GLY A 128 19.87 7.11 -7.50
CA GLY A 128 20.63 6.53 -8.61
C GLY A 128 19.87 6.40 -9.93
N GLN A 129 18.63 6.93 -10.05
CA GLN A 129 17.84 6.75 -11.27
C GLN A 129 18.14 7.81 -12.32
N THR A 130 18.33 7.37 -13.55
CA THR A 130 18.45 8.23 -14.74
C THR A 130 17.12 8.33 -15.51
N ASP A 131 16.23 7.37 -15.35
CA ASP A 131 14.88 7.33 -15.95
C ASP A 131 13.90 8.10 -15.05
N ILE A 132 13.34 9.19 -15.57
CA ILE A 132 12.40 10.06 -14.84
C ILE A 132 11.16 9.29 -14.40
N LYS A 133 10.66 8.35 -15.22
CA LYS A 133 9.49 7.54 -14.88
C LYS A 133 9.77 6.59 -13.71
N LYS A 134 10.97 6.00 -13.66
CA LYS A 134 11.43 5.20 -12.52
C LYS A 134 11.61 6.05 -11.27
N LEU A 135 12.15 7.25 -11.42
CA LEU A 135 12.35 8.18 -10.31
C LEU A 135 11.02 8.52 -9.63
N VAL A 136 9.98 8.89 -10.40
CA VAL A 136 8.64 9.17 -9.89
C VAL A 136 8.01 7.90 -9.25
N ALA A 137 8.25 6.72 -9.85
CA ALA A 137 7.76 5.46 -9.28
C ALA A 137 8.40 5.14 -7.92
N TYR A 138 9.70 5.36 -7.74
CA TYR A 138 10.35 5.19 -6.43
C TYR A 138 9.87 6.23 -5.41
N GLY A 139 9.59 7.47 -5.82
CA GLY A 139 8.92 8.46 -4.98
C GLY A 139 7.56 7.97 -4.48
N THR A 140 6.76 7.37 -5.37
CA THR A 140 5.49 6.75 -4.98
C THR A 140 5.71 5.62 -3.96
N ILE A 141 6.71 4.74 -4.14
CA ILE A 141 7.01 3.66 -3.21
C ILE A 141 7.39 4.22 -1.84
N GLN A 142 8.26 5.24 -1.81
CA GLN A 142 8.70 5.88 -0.57
C GLN A 142 7.51 6.42 0.23
N GLU A 143 6.65 7.22 -0.41
CA GLU A 143 5.51 7.85 0.26
C GLU A 143 4.45 6.81 0.67
N MET A 144 4.24 5.74 -0.13
CA MET A 144 3.34 4.66 0.23
C MET A 144 3.81 3.89 1.47
N ASN A 145 5.12 3.61 1.59
CA ASN A 145 5.67 2.99 2.79
C ASN A 145 5.53 3.89 4.01
N LEU A 146 5.71 5.21 3.85
CA LEU A 146 5.51 6.17 4.94
C LEU A 146 4.04 6.22 5.41
N ILE A 147 3.09 6.25 4.50
CA ILE A 147 1.65 6.22 4.84
C ILE A 147 1.28 4.88 5.49
N TYR A 148 1.83 3.78 5.01
CA TYR A 148 1.57 2.45 5.55
C TYR A 148 2.08 2.32 7.00
N LEU A 149 3.27 2.88 7.28
CA LEU A 149 3.82 3.02 8.62
C LEU A 149 2.86 3.78 9.55
N VAL A 150 2.32 4.90 9.08
CA VAL A 150 1.35 5.73 9.83
C VAL A 150 0.12 4.92 10.21
N PHE A 151 -0.41 4.11 9.28
CA PHE A 151 -1.58 3.26 9.56
C PHE A 151 -1.28 2.07 10.48
N CYS A 152 -0.02 1.63 10.58
CA CYS A 152 0.41 0.65 11.57
C CYS A 152 0.60 1.24 12.97
N TRP A 153 0.82 2.55 13.09
CA TRP A 153 1.04 3.21 14.38
C TRP A 153 -0.22 3.28 15.25
N GLY A 154 -1.40 3.45 14.62
CA GLY A 154 -2.69 3.34 15.29
C GLY A 154 -3.20 4.58 16.05
N ASP A 155 -2.41 5.64 16.20
CA ASP A 155 -2.87 6.89 16.86
C ASP A 155 -3.84 7.65 15.95
N SER A 156 -4.98 8.08 16.49
CA SER A 156 -6.06 8.73 15.75
C SER A 156 -5.66 10.05 15.07
N SER A 157 -4.81 10.85 15.71
CA SER A 157 -4.29 12.11 15.16
C SER A 157 -3.33 11.85 14.01
N ILE A 158 -2.46 10.85 14.15
CA ILE A 158 -1.49 10.43 13.14
C ILE A 158 -2.20 9.79 11.95
N ILE A 159 -3.23 8.97 12.18
CA ILE A 159 -4.06 8.38 11.13
C ILE A 159 -4.73 9.47 10.28
N THR A 160 -5.28 10.52 10.90
CA THR A 160 -5.90 11.65 10.19
C THR A 160 -4.89 12.32 9.24
N ALA A 161 -3.67 12.56 9.72
CA ALA A 161 -2.58 13.08 8.90
C ALA A 161 -2.24 12.13 7.73
N GLY A 162 -2.22 10.81 7.98
CA GLY A 162 -2.01 9.79 6.95
C GLY A 162 -3.09 9.80 5.86
N ILE A 163 -4.35 9.99 6.22
CA ILE A 163 -5.46 10.11 5.26
C ILE A 163 -5.30 11.35 4.38
N ILE A 164 -5.00 12.51 4.98
CA ILE A 164 -4.75 13.75 4.26
C ILE A 164 -3.54 13.56 3.32
N PHE A 165 -2.46 12.96 3.81
CA PHE A 165 -1.27 12.69 3.01
C PHE A 165 -1.56 11.74 1.85
N THR A 166 -2.40 10.71 2.04
CA THR A 166 -2.84 9.82 0.97
C THR A 166 -3.56 10.58 -0.15
N ALA A 167 -4.46 11.51 0.21
CA ALA A 167 -5.18 12.32 -0.76
C ALA A 167 -4.24 13.28 -1.52
N THR A 168 -3.37 14.00 -0.82
CA THR A 168 -2.42 14.93 -1.44
C THR A 168 -1.44 14.20 -2.37
N HIS A 169 -0.91 13.04 -1.93
CA HIS A 169 -0.05 12.23 -2.78
C HIS A 169 -0.78 11.70 -4.02
N ALA A 170 -2.08 11.39 -3.94
CA ALA A 170 -2.84 10.94 -5.10
C ALA A 170 -2.83 12.00 -6.22
N PHE A 171 -3.09 13.27 -5.88
CA PHE A 171 -3.05 14.38 -6.83
C PHE A 171 -1.63 14.63 -7.34
N LEU A 172 -0.64 14.66 -6.44
CA LEU A 172 0.74 14.93 -6.79
C LEU A 172 1.30 13.87 -7.75
N SER A 173 1.08 12.59 -7.46
CA SER A 173 1.56 11.49 -8.29
C SER A 173 0.91 11.48 -9.68
N CYS A 174 -0.40 11.77 -9.76
CA CYS A 174 -1.08 11.92 -11.05
C CYS A 174 -0.45 13.04 -11.89
N LEU A 175 -0.21 14.20 -11.27
CA LEU A 175 0.40 15.35 -11.94
C LEU A 175 1.84 15.03 -12.40
N MET A 176 2.65 14.40 -11.57
CA MET A 176 4.02 14.03 -11.90
C MET A 176 4.08 13.07 -13.09
N PHE A 177 3.25 12.01 -13.11
CA PHE A 177 3.20 11.10 -14.26
C PHE A 177 2.66 11.76 -15.53
N TYR A 178 1.72 12.70 -15.40
CA TYR A 178 1.24 13.49 -16.52
C TYR A 178 2.35 14.39 -17.10
N LEU A 179 3.11 15.09 -16.25
CA LEU A 179 4.24 15.91 -16.69
C LEU A 179 5.33 15.07 -17.36
N VAL A 180 5.63 13.89 -16.84
CA VAL A 180 6.56 12.94 -17.47
C VAL A 180 6.06 12.54 -18.86
N ASP A 181 4.77 12.29 -19.03
CA ASP A 181 4.18 12.00 -20.35
C ASP A 181 4.34 13.17 -21.33
N CYS A 182 4.11 14.40 -20.87
CA CYS A 182 4.29 15.59 -21.68
C CYS A 182 5.76 15.74 -22.15
N VAL A 183 6.72 15.45 -21.27
CA VAL A 183 8.15 15.48 -21.61
C VAL A 183 8.47 14.41 -22.65
N TYR A 184 8.03 13.17 -22.45
CA TYR A 184 8.27 12.08 -23.39
C TYR A 184 7.68 12.34 -24.79
N ARG A 185 6.46 12.87 -24.85
CA ARG A 185 5.83 13.26 -26.13
C ARG A 185 6.57 14.38 -26.85
N ARG A 186 7.12 15.33 -26.10
CA ARG A 186 7.81 16.50 -26.67
C ARG A 186 9.20 16.16 -27.20
N TYR A 187 9.93 15.28 -26.51
CA TYR A 187 11.32 14.98 -26.83
C TYR A 187 11.51 13.63 -27.54
N HIS A 188 10.45 12.84 -27.73
CA HIS A 188 10.47 11.52 -28.39
C HIS A 188 11.50 10.55 -27.79
N THR A 189 11.72 10.59 -26.47
CA THR A 189 12.67 9.77 -25.72
C THR A 189 11.95 8.80 -24.78
#